data_03a2b22fd9e2a6b20ce505928343ca66
#
_entry.id   03a2b22fd9e2a6b20ce505928343ca66
#
_cell.length_a   1.000
_cell.length_b   1.000
_cell.length_c   1.000
_cell.angle_alpha   90.00
_cell.angle_beta   90.00
_cell.angle_gamma   90.00
#
_symmetry.space_group_name_H-M   'P 1'
#
loop_
_entity.id
_entity.type
_entity.pdbx_description
1 polymer ?
#
loop_
_entity_poly.entity_id
_entity_poly.type
_entity_poly.pdbx_seq_one_letter_code
_entity_poly.pdbx_strand_id
1 'polypeptide(L)'
;DKNHTQAQKYYELVLKSNTEYEMTFNAKMNLARSLVNGDKDAKKMKEKLLKMTKDDKNKEYLDQIYFTLAEMDINNKDTTSAIENYTLSTINSIENNSQKAISFLALGKIDFERALYKSAKVHYDSTLFYMDSDFRMFEKANERHEILSDLIENLHIIELQDSLQVLAKLPKSEQIQMINQIIQTELEREREEVENDRLRRQMSYESGRNGGRGEQFGNNTSGGKWYFYNPATLSFGMSEFRKKWGKRKLEDDWRRKDKKISNSFEIDSIAADSIATETKNKKDPNYYLKQLPSSEEEFLLSDTRIKEALYQVGIIYKEQLQEFTRSINAFTSLYNRFPSDEQFAPLSCYNIYLNHTENGGNTEAKTIKELLLKKHPNSIYAQMLINPDFKLEAVNKLAKEELEYRGVYELYSQNNYQEVIAKTNSIVENEYQSKYLFLRAISFLSKEEFERGSIEINKIISLNNDEPIVKESQHVLDALNDPSKMEKANELALAGSPYLFRSLTQYMVIIILPKGGVDVTYLKALISDYHANDFENEIFEISALLLGIDNHLLMIKTFDNISDVMIYHEMFVSDLSILKELNKSEHKVMAISFENFQEFYKNKDVEGYHNFFKKNYLTIE
;
A
#
# COMPACT_ATOMS: atom_id res chain seq x y z
N ASP A 1 -27.43 -4.11 -23.05
CA ASP A 1 -28.34 -4.99 -23.83
C ASP A 1 -27.57 -5.65 -24.97
N LYS A 2 -27.56 -6.99 -25.01
CA LYS A 2 -26.86 -7.77 -26.05
C LYS A 2 -27.68 -7.98 -27.34
N ASN A 3 -28.71 -7.17 -27.57
CA ASN A 3 -29.56 -7.29 -28.77
C ASN A 3 -28.99 -6.48 -29.93
N HIS A 4 -27.88 -6.95 -30.50
CA HIS A 4 -27.18 -6.27 -31.59
C HIS A 4 -28.09 -6.02 -32.83
N THR A 5 -28.93 -6.98 -33.19
CA THR A 5 -29.80 -6.87 -34.38
C THR A 5 -30.82 -5.77 -34.24
N GLN A 6 -31.38 -5.59 -33.06
CA GLN A 6 -32.34 -4.51 -32.82
C GLN A 6 -31.66 -3.13 -32.74
N ALA A 7 -30.46 -3.08 -32.10
CA ALA A 7 -29.66 -1.87 -32.06
C ALA A 7 -29.28 -1.36 -33.47
N GLN A 8 -28.84 -2.27 -34.35
CA GLN A 8 -28.51 -1.95 -35.75
C GLN A 8 -29.68 -1.27 -36.46
N LYS A 9 -30.90 -1.81 -36.34
CA LYS A 9 -32.08 -1.20 -36.95
C LYS A 9 -32.33 0.24 -36.50
N TYR A 10 -32.17 0.50 -35.21
CA TYR A 10 -32.34 1.87 -34.69
C TYR A 10 -31.24 2.80 -35.16
N TYR A 11 -29.98 2.37 -35.17
CA TYR A 11 -28.88 3.18 -35.70
C TYR A 11 -29.04 3.49 -37.18
N GLU A 12 -29.52 2.53 -38.00
CA GLU A 12 -29.83 2.76 -39.40
C GLU A 12 -30.96 3.76 -39.60
N LEU A 13 -31.98 3.77 -38.73
CA LEU A 13 -33.04 4.77 -38.75
C LEU A 13 -32.50 6.18 -38.49
N VAL A 14 -31.61 6.32 -37.49
CA VAL A 14 -30.94 7.59 -37.20
C VAL A 14 -30.13 8.06 -38.41
N LEU A 15 -29.41 7.17 -39.08
CA LEU A 15 -28.60 7.49 -40.26
C LEU A 15 -29.45 7.93 -41.48
N LYS A 16 -30.72 7.55 -41.52
CA LYS A 16 -31.69 7.96 -42.58
C LYS A 16 -32.43 9.23 -42.22
N SER A 17 -32.41 9.67 -40.97
CA SER A 17 -33.04 10.89 -40.50
C SER A 17 -32.09 12.10 -40.68
N ASN A 18 -32.65 13.28 -40.83
CA ASN A 18 -31.86 14.52 -40.98
C ASN A 18 -31.49 15.05 -39.57
N THR A 19 -30.55 14.38 -38.92
CA THR A 19 -30.05 14.71 -37.57
C THR A 19 -28.76 15.51 -37.64
N GLU A 20 -28.37 16.12 -36.51
CA GLU A 20 -27.10 16.82 -36.36
C GLU A 20 -25.91 15.87 -36.60
N TYR A 21 -24.77 16.44 -36.99
CA TYR A 21 -23.59 15.68 -37.38
C TYR A 21 -23.13 14.73 -36.26
N GLU A 22 -23.10 15.20 -35.01
CA GLU A 22 -22.68 14.43 -33.86
C GLU A 22 -23.57 13.18 -33.63
N MET A 23 -24.88 13.33 -33.71
CA MET A 23 -25.82 12.22 -33.59
C MET A 23 -25.64 11.20 -34.74
N THR A 24 -25.43 11.68 -35.97
CA THR A 24 -25.12 10.82 -37.11
C THR A 24 -23.80 10.11 -36.97
N PHE A 25 -22.79 10.80 -36.46
CA PHE A 25 -21.46 10.23 -36.17
C PHE A 25 -21.55 9.12 -35.09
N ASN A 26 -22.18 9.42 -33.96
CA ASN A 26 -22.38 8.47 -32.88
C ASN A 26 -23.18 7.23 -33.31
N ALA A 27 -24.20 7.42 -34.13
CA ALA A 27 -24.95 6.31 -34.72
C ALA A 27 -24.10 5.44 -35.65
N LYS A 28 -23.18 6.02 -36.45
CA LYS A 28 -22.22 5.26 -37.27
C LYS A 28 -21.24 4.46 -36.42
N MET A 29 -20.67 5.05 -35.37
CA MET A 29 -19.73 4.36 -34.47
C MET A 29 -20.42 3.19 -33.77
N ASN A 30 -21.63 3.41 -33.25
CA ASN A 30 -22.37 2.35 -32.54
C ASN A 30 -22.89 1.27 -33.52
N LEU A 31 -23.27 1.62 -34.74
CA LEU A 31 -23.57 0.62 -35.77
C LEU A 31 -22.36 -0.24 -36.10
N ALA A 32 -21.18 0.38 -36.28
CA ALA A 32 -19.95 -0.35 -36.56
C ALA A 32 -19.58 -1.36 -35.44
N ARG A 33 -19.71 -0.94 -34.18
CA ARG A 33 -19.48 -1.81 -32.99
C ARG A 33 -20.48 -2.97 -32.89
N SER A 34 -21.70 -2.79 -33.42
CA SER A 34 -22.76 -3.78 -33.35
C SER A 34 -22.71 -4.83 -34.48
N LEU A 35 -21.89 -4.64 -35.51
CA LEU A 35 -21.73 -5.57 -36.62
C LEU A 35 -20.88 -6.79 -36.18
N VAL A 36 -21.41 -8.00 -36.46
CA VAL A 36 -20.79 -9.25 -36.09
C VAL A 36 -19.83 -9.72 -37.19
N ASN A 37 -18.84 -10.49 -36.79
CA ASN A 37 -17.79 -11.05 -37.63
C ASN A 37 -18.35 -11.88 -38.82
N GLY A 38 -17.77 -11.70 -40.01
CA GLY A 38 -18.14 -12.42 -41.22
C GLY A 38 -19.20 -11.74 -42.07
N ASP A 39 -19.77 -10.66 -41.60
CA ASP A 39 -20.79 -9.89 -42.36
C ASP A 39 -20.12 -9.01 -43.44
N LYS A 40 -20.62 -9.08 -44.67
CA LYS A 40 -20.14 -8.21 -45.77
C LYS A 40 -20.25 -6.73 -45.41
N ASP A 41 -21.21 -6.39 -44.57
CA ASP A 41 -21.46 -5.02 -44.15
C ASP A 41 -20.45 -4.55 -43.11
N ALA A 42 -19.89 -5.44 -42.28
CA ALA A 42 -18.77 -5.13 -41.36
C ALA A 42 -17.51 -4.71 -42.13
N LYS A 43 -17.15 -5.44 -43.20
CA LYS A 43 -16.00 -5.08 -44.05
C LYS A 43 -16.19 -3.73 -44.75
N LYS A 44 -17.37 -3.49 -45.32
CA LYS A 44 -17.70 -2.19 -45.92
C LYS A 44 -17.69 -1.05 -44.91
N MET A 45 -18.14 -1.32 -43.67
CA MET A 45 -18.13 -0.32 -42.60
C MET A 45 -16.69 0.01 -42.18
N LYS A 46 -15.81 -0.99 -42.01
CA LYS A 46 -14.37 -0.76 -41.73
C LYS A 46 -13.72 0.09 -42.81
N GLU A 47 -13.99 -0.18 -44.11
CA GLU A 47 -13.49 0.64 -45.21
C GLU A 47 -14.02 2.11 -45.18
N LYS A 48 -15.28 2.29 -44.76
CA LYS A 48 -15.87 3.64 -44.58
C LYS A 48 -15.17 4.36 -43.42
N LEU A 49 -14.96 3.71 -42.28
CA LEU A 49 -14.25 4.30 -41.12
C LEU A 49 -12.80 4.66 -41.50
N LEU A 50 -12.10 3.81 -42.25
CA LEU A 50 -10.75 4.13 -42.76
C LEU A 50 -10.73 5.30 -43.73
N LYS A 51 -11.80 5.54 -44.48
CA LYS A 51 -11.92 6.79 -45.30
C LYS A 51 -12.21 7.99 -44.41
N MET A 52 -12.99 7.83 -43.35
CA MET A 52 -13.27 8.91 -42.41
C MET A 52 -12.02 9.39 -41.65
N THR A 53 -11.00 8.54 -41.40
CA THR A 53 -9.76 8.99 -40.78
C THR A 53 -8.94 9.96 -41.66
N LYS A 54 -9.23 10.02 -42.97
CA LYS A 54 -8.54 10.88 -43.93
C LYS A 54 -9.30 12.18 -44.22
N ASP A 55 -10.52 12.33 -43.72
CA ASP A 55 -11.35 13.49 -43.93
C ASP A 55 -11.14 14.51 -42.81
N ASP A 56 -10.74 15.72 -43.19
CA ASP A 56 -10.46 16.82 -42.26
C ASP A 56 -11.62 17.15 -41.30
N LYS A 57 -12.87 16.87 -41.72
CA LYS A 57 -14.07 17.08 -40.88
C LYS A 57 -14.10 16.20 -39.62
N ASN A 58 -13.31 15.12 -39.60
CA ASN A 58 -13.30 14.15 -38.53
C ASN A 58 -12.09 14.30 -37.61
N LYS A 59 -11.27 15.34 -37.77
CA LYS A 59 -10.03 15.51 -36.96
C LYS A 59 -10.29 15.46 -35.45
N GLU A 60 -11.38 16.04 -34.99
CA GLU A 60 -11.78 16.07 -33.59
C GLU A 60 -12.33 14.72 -33.08
N TYR A 61 -12.64 13.80 -34.00
CA TYR A 61 -13.25 12.49 -33.70
C TYR A 61 -12.33 11.31 -34.06
N LEU A 62 -11.06 11.56 -34.41
CA LEU A 62 -10.11 10.51 -34.82
C LEU A 62 -9.92 9.46 -33.72
N ASP A 63 -9.89 9.89 -32.49
CA ASP A 63 -9.77 9.00 -31.31
C ASP A 63 -10.91 7.98 -31.25
N GLN A 64 -12.16 8.43 -31.44
CA GLN A 64 -13.33 7.55 -31.42
C GLN A 64 -13.41 6.66 -32.66
N ILE A 65 -12.96 7.14 -33.83
CA ILE A 65 -12.90 6.35 -35.05
C ILE A 65 -11.87 5.22 -34.90
N TYR A 66 -10.65 5.52 -34.44
CA TYR A 66 -9.63 4.51 -34.21
C TYR A 66 -10.04 3.52 -33.12
N PHE A 67 -10.68 4.00 -32.04
CA PHE A 67 -11.24 3.12 -31.03
C PHE A 67 -12.27 2.15 -31.61
N THR A 68 -13.18 2.65 -32.47
CA THR A 68 -14.20 1.81 -33.12
C THR A 68 -13.58 0.80 -34.10
N LEU A 69 -12.55 1.20 -34.86
CA LEU A 69 -11.77 0.28 -35.70
C LEU A 69 -11.13 -0.83 -34.87
N ALA A 70 -10.53 -0.48 -33.72
CA ALA A 70 -9.92 -1.46 -32.80
C ALA A 70 -10.96 -2.45 -32.26
N GLU A 71 -12.16 -1.99 -31.86
CA GLU A 71 -13.25 -2.85 -31.43
C GLU A 71 -13.72 -3.82 -32.52
N MET A 72 -13.77 -3.35 -33.77
CA MET A 72 -14.06 -4.20 -34.93
C MET A 72 -12.95 -5.25 -35.13
N ASP A 73 -11.70 -4.87 -34.91
CA ASP A 73 -10.56 -5.81 -35.04
C ASP A 73 -10.57 -6.87 -33.94
N ILE A 74 -10.89 -6.50 -32.69
CA ILE A 74 -11.11 -7.46 -31.60
C ILE A 74 -12.22 -8.46 -31.95
N ASN A 75 -13.34 -7.97 -32.47
CA ASN A 75 -14.46 -8.82 -32.92
C ASN A 75 -14.02 -9.76 -34.05
N ASN A 76 -13.06 -9.36 -34.88
CA ASN A 76 -12.45 -10.18 -35.94
C ASN A 76 -11.31 -11.08 -35.45
N LYS A 77 -10.99 -11.07 -34.14
CA LYS A 77 -9.85 -11.78 -33.54
C LYS A 77 -8.48 -11.32 -34.09
N ASP A 78 -8.41 -10.13 -34.65
CA ASP A 78 -7.17 -9.50 -35.08
C ASP A 78 -6.65 -8.56 -33.97
N THR A 79 -6.02 -9.18 -32.98
CA THR A 79 -5.49 -8.48 -31.80
C THR A 79 -4.37 -7.51 -32.17
N THR A 80 -3.59 -7.81 -33.23
CA THR A 80 -2.46 -6.96 -33.65
C THR A 80 -2.97 -5.62 -34.17
N SER A 81 -3.89 -5.65 -35.16
CA SER A 81 -4.50 -4.43 -35.68
C SER A 81 -5.30 -3.67 -34.61
N ALA A 82 -5.91 -4.40 -33.66
CA ALA A 82 -6.64 -3.79 -32.55
C ALA A 82 -5.70 -2.97 -31.65
N ILE A 83 -4.53 -3.52 -31.29
CA ILE A 83 -3.52 -2.80 -30.49
C ILE A 83 -3.04 -1.53 -31.22
N GLU A 84 -2.74 -1.63 -32.51
CA GLU A 84 -2.34 -0.49 -33.32
C GLU A 84 -3.43 0.61 -33.32
N ASN A 85 -4.67 0.24 -33.56
CA ASN A 85 -5.79 1.17 -33.61
C ASN A 85 -6.12 1.76 -32.22
N TYR A 86 -6.06 0.99 -31.11
CA TYR A 86 -6.20 1.57 -29.76
C TYR A 86 -5.06 2.54 -29.44
N THR A 87 -3.83 2.22 -29.85
CA THR A 87 -2.68 3.13 -29.68
C THR A 87 -2.89 4.42 -30.47
N LEU A 88 -3.36 4.34 -31.72
CA LEU A 88 -3.73 5.53 -32.49
C LEU A 88 -4.86 6.32 -31.83
N SER A 89 -5.82 5.65 -31.22
CA SER A 89 -6.87 6.32 -30.44
C SER A 89 -6.28 7.11 -29.28
N THR A 90 -5.37 6.55 -28.48
CA THR A 90 -4.73 7.28 -27.36
C THR A 90 -3.92 8.49 -27.81
N ILE A 91 -3.24 8.39 -28.96
CA ILE A 91 -2.42 9.48 -29.53
C ILE A 91 -3.32 10.62 -30.01
N ASN A 92 -4.47 10.31 -30.63
CA ASN A 92 -5.39 11.31 -31.19
C ASN A 92 -6.38 11.88 -30.16
N SER A 93 -6.49 11.33 -28.95
CA SER A 93 -7.29 11.89 -27.85
C SER A 93 -6.56 13.05 -27.18
N ILE A 94 -6.65 14.26 -27.76
CA ILE A 94 -5.92 15.44 -27.26
C ILE A 94 -6.65 16.10 -26.09
N GLU A 95 -7.96 16.30 -26.21
CA GLU A 95 -8.81 16.96 -25.20
C GLU A 95 -9.90 16.04 -24.64
N ASN A 96 -9.96 14.80 -25.10
CA ASN A 96 -10.96 13.81 -24.72
C ASN A 96 -10.37 12.77 -23.74
N ASN A 97 -10.21 13.18 -22.49
CA ASN A 97 -9.62 12.32 -21.44
C ASN A 97 -10.42 11.02 -21.25
N SER A 98 -11.75 11.07 -21.32
CA SER A 98 -12.59 9.87 -21.18
C SER A 98 -12.33 8.85 -22.28
N GLN A 99 -12.22 9.28 -23.56
CA GLN A 99 -11.89 8.38 -24.66
C GLN A 99 -10.46 7.83 -24.53
N LYS A 100 -9.52 8.68 -24.10
CA LYS A 100 -8.14 8.29 -23.86
C LYS A 100 -8.03 7.21 -22.80
N ALA A 101 -8.74 7.40 -21.66
CA ALA A 101 -8.80 6.44 -20.56
C ALA A 101 -9.37 5.09 -21.03
N ILE A 102 -10.48 5.09 -21.76
CA ILE A 102 -11.11 3.85 -22.26
C ILE A 102 -10.17 3.12 -23.24
N SER A 103 -9.41 3.85 -24.05
CA SER A 103 -8.47 3.27 -25.01
C SER A 103 -7.27 2.63 -24.29
N PHE A 104 -6.72 3.27 -23.26
CA PHE A 104 -5.70 2.67 -22.39
C PHE A 104 -6.25 1.45 -21.62
N LEU A 105 -7.49 1.53 -21.12
CA LEU A 105 -8.14 0.40 -20.47
C LEU A 105 -8.26 -0.81 -21.39
N ALA A 106 -8.58 -0.60 -22.67
CA ALA A 106 -8.64 -1.67 -23.65
C ALA A 106 -7.27 -2.30 -23.91
N LEU A 107 -6.21 -1.48 -24.07
CA LEU A 107 -4.82 -1.95 -24.18
C LEU A 107 -4.40 -2.72 -22.94
N GLY A 108 -4.68 -2.18 -21.73
CA GLY A 108 -4.36 -2.84 -20.47
C GLY A 108 -5.03 -4.21 -20.32
N LYS A 109 -6.29 -4.35 -20.75
CA LYS A 109 -7.00 -5.64 -20.77
C LYS A 109 -6.34 -6.66 -21.71
N ILE A 110 -5.99 -6.23 -22.93
CA ILE A 110 -5.34 -7.10 -23.91
C ILE A 110 -3.99 -7.58 -23.36
N ASP A 111 -3.19 -6.71 -22.81
CA ASP A 111 -1.89 -7.06 -22.25
C ASP A 111 -2.02 -7.97 -21.03
N PHE A 112 -3.02 -7.71 -20.19
CA PHE A 112 -3.35 -8.57 -19.05
C PHE A 112 -3.72 -10.00 -19.50
N GLU A 113 -4.61 -10.14 -20.47
CA GLU A 113 -5.01 -11.44 -21.04
C GLU A 113 -3.84 -12.20 -21.70
N ARG A 114 -2.87 -11.47 -22.21
CA ARG A 114 -1.62 -12.03 -22.77
C ARG A 114 -0.55 -12.28 -21.72
N ALA A 115 -0.86 -12.06 -20.45
CA ALA A 115 0.07 -12.14 -19.33
C ALA A 115 1.35 -11.26 -19.48
N LEU A 116 1.22 -10.13 -20.16
CA LEU A 116 2.23 -9.09 -20.30
C LEU A 116 2.07 -8.06 -19.17
N TYR A 117 2.24 -8.50 -17.93
CA TYR A 117 1.85 -7.75 -16.74
C TYR A 117 2.57 -6.41 -16.58
N LYS A 118 3.87 -6.30 -16.94
CA LYS A 118 4.61 -5.02 -16.93
C LYS A 118 3.96 -3.99 -17.86
N SER A 119 3.60 -4.39 -19.07
CA SER A 119 2.91 -3.53 -20.05
C SER A 119 1.48 -3.20 -19.62
N ALA A 120 0.76 -4.20 -19.13
CA ALA A 120 -0.59 -4.02 -18.62
C ALA A 120 -0.64 -2.97 -17.50
N LYS A 121 0.30 -3.02 -16.54
CA LYS A 121 0.40 -2.01 -15.48
C LYS A 121 0.54 -0.60 -16.03
N VAL A 122 1.45 -0.37 -16.97
CA VAL A 122 1.66 0.95 -17.59
C VAL A 122 0.37 1.47 -18.25
N HIS A 123 -0.40 0.60 -18.89
CA HIS A 123 -1.69 0.98 -19.47
C HIS A 123 -2.75 1.24 -18.41
N TYR A 124 -2.78 0.49 -17.30
CA TYR A 124 -3.69 0.79 -16.18
C TYR A 124 -3.30 2.07 -15.43
N ASP A 125 -2.01 2.36 -15.23
CA ASP A 125 -1.52 3.65 -14.73
C ASP A 125 -2.08 4.81 -15.58
N SER A 126 -1.94 4.70 -16.90
CA SER A 126 -2.46 5.69 -17.84
C SER A 126 -3.98 5.77 -17.82
N THR A 127 -4.66 4.64 -17.65
CA THR A 127 -6.12 4.58 -17.53
C THR A 127 -6.59 5.40 -16.34
N LEU A 128 -6.05 5.14 -15.15
CA LEU A 128 -6.44 5.81 -13.90
C LEU A 128 -6.08 7.30 -13.91
N PHE A 129 -4.98 7.67 -14.57
CA PHE A 129 -4.58 9.07 -14.70
C PHE A 129 -5.60 9.91 -15.50
N TYR A 130 -6.24 9.32 -16.52
CA TYR A 130 -7.20 10.03 -17.40
C TYR A 130 -8.66 9.73 -17.07
N MET A 131 -8.96 8.75 -16.21
CA MET A 131 -10.32 8.31 -15.88
C MET A 131 -10.84 9.03 -14.63
N ASP A 132 -12.03 9.58 -14.72
CA ASP A 132 -12.72 10.13 -13.56
C ASP A 132 -13.15 9.01 -12.59
N SER A 133 -13.05 9.26 -11.29
CA SER A 133 -13.39 8.30 -10.23
C SER A 133 -14.84 7.80 -10.31
N ASP A 134 -15.76 8.61 -10.80
CA ASP A 134 -17.17 8.27 -10.95
C ASP A 134 -17.45 7.36 -12.17
N PHE A 135 -16.43 7.04 -12.95
CA PHE A 135 -16.61 6.20 -14.12
C PHE A 135 -16.83 4.74 -13.73
N ARG A 136 -17.90 4.13 -14.27
CA ARG A 136 -18.35 2.76 -13.93
C ARG A 136 -17.25 1.67 -13.92
N MET A 137 -16.16 1.89 -14.67
CA MET A 137 -15.07 0.91 -14.79
C MET A 137 -13.86 1.26 -13.91
N PHE A 138 -13.92 2.38 -13.17
CA PHE A 138 -12.80 2.86 -12.36
C PHE A 138 -12.38 1.82 -11.30
N GLU A 139 -13.29 1.36 -10.48
CA GLU A 139 -13.00 0.38 -9.41
C GLU A 139 -12.31 -0.88 -9.95
N LYS A 140 -12.82 -1.46 -11.05
CA LYS A 140 -12.21 -2.64 -11.66
C LYS A 140 -10.83 -2.37 -12.28
N ALA A 141 -10.61 -1.16 -12.78
CA ALA A 141 -9.32 -0.77 -13.32
C ALA A 141 -8.32 -0.57 -12.16
N ASN A 142 -8.77 0.04 -11.07
CA ASN A 142 -7.97 0.25 -9.87
C ASN A 142 -7.58 -1.08 -9.20
N GLU A 143 -8.53 -1.98 -8.96
CA GLU A 143 -8.26 -3.32 -8.43
C GLU A 143 -7.17 -4.06 -9.23
N ARG A 144 -7.27 -4.05 -10.56
CA ARG A 144 -6.24 -4.67 -11.41
C ARG A 144 -4.91 -3.96 -11.37
N HIS A 145 -4.95 -2.64 -11.29
CA HIS A 145 -3.74 -1.82 -11.12
C HIS A 145 -3.00 -2.16 -9.83
N GLU A 146 -3.70 -2.28 -8.70
CA GLU A 146 -3.12 -2.64 -7.40
C GLU A 146 -2.48 -4.02 -7.46
N ILE A 147 -3.22 -5.05 -7.92
CA ILE A 147 -2.69 -6.40 -8.09
C ILE A 147 -1.40 -6.41 -8.93
N LEU A 148 -1.40 -5.67 -10.04
CA LEU A 148 -0.23 -5.61 -10.93
C LEU A 148 0.91 -4.79 -10.33
N SER A 149 0.61 -3.77 -9.53
CA SER A 149 1.61 -2.98 -8.82
C SER A 149 2.36 -3.83 -7.82
N ASP A 150 1.65 -4.57 -6.99
CA ASP A 150 2.24 -5.50 -6.01
C ASP A 150 3.07 -6.59 -6.70
N LEU A 151 2.55 -7.16 -7.78
CA LEU A 151 3.29 -8.17 -8.54
C LEU A 151 4.60 -7.61 -9.11
N ILE A 152 4.53 -6.45 -9.76
CA ILE A 152 5.70 -5.84 -10.42
C ILE A 152 6.72 -5.36 -9.40
N GLU A 153 6.29 -4.84 -8.25
CA GLU A 153 7.16 -4.45 -7.15
C GLU A 153 7.95 -5.65 -6.62
N ASN A 154 7.29 -6.75 -6.31
CA ASN A 154 7.96 -7.97 -5.84
C ASN A 154 8.90 -8.57 -6.89
N LEU A 155 8.52 -8.59 -8.17
CA LEU A 155 9.41 -9.00 -9.25
C LEU A 155 10.64 -8.07 -9.37
N HIS A 156 10.44 -6.77 -9.17
CA HIS A 156 11.54 -5.80 -9.18
C HIS A 156 12.50 -6.01 -7.99
N ILE A 157 11.96 -6.29 -6.80
CA ILE A 157 12.79 -6.63 -5.62
C ILE A 157 13.69 -7.82 -5.93
N ILE A 158 13.15 -8.89 -6.52
CA ILE A 158 13.92 -10.07 -6.90
C ILE A 158 15.02 -9.71 -7.91
N GLU A 159 14.66 -9.04 -9.02
CA GLU A 159 15.60 -8.63 -10.06
C GLU A 159 16.71 -7.72 -9.49
N LEU A 160 16.35 -6.78 -8.62
CA LEU A 160 17.28 -5.85 -7.99
C LEU A 160 18.25 -6.57 -7.04
N GLN A 161 17.72 -7.36 -6.11
CA GLN A 161 18.56 -8.07 -5.13
C GLN A 161 19.50 -9.07 -5.82
N ASP A 162 19.01 -9.78 -6.83
CA ASP A 162 19.86 -10.68 -7.66
C ASP A 162 20.99 -9.91 -8.34
N SER A 163 20.68 -8.76 -8.92
CA SER A 163 21.68 -7.90 -9.58
C SER A 163 22.71 -7.38 -8.58
N LEU A 164 22.27 -6.94 -7.38
CA LEU A 164 23.17 -6.46 -6.34
C LEU A 164 24.08 -7.58 -5.82
N GLN A 165 23.56 -8.79 -5.61
CA GLN A 165 24.37 -9.93 -5.18
C GLN A 165 25.38 -10.39 -6.25
N VAL A 166 25.00 -10.35 -7.52
CA VAL A 166 25.92 -10.66 -8.64
C VAL A 166 27.02 -9.63 -8.71
N LEU A 167 26.67 -8.33 -8.66
CA LEU A 167 27.65 -7.23 -8.68
C LEU A 167 28.60 -7.29 -7.47
N ALA A 168 28.09 -7.58 -6.29
CA ALA A 168 28.87 -7.64 -5.06
C ALA A 168 29.98 -8.72 -5.10
N LYS A 169 29.78 -9.79 -5.87
CA LYS A 169 30.76 -10.89 -6.04
C LYS A 169 31.86 -10.59 -7.04
N LEU A 170 31.73 -9.51 -7.84
CA LEU A 170 32.74 -9.13 -8.83
C LEU A 170 33.91 -8.36 -8.21
N PRO A 171 35.10 -8.35 -8.85
CA PRO A 171 36.19 -7.47 -8.45
C PRO A 171 35.78 -5.98 -8.51
N LYS A 172 36.31 -5.15 -7.62
CA LYS A 172 35.93 -3.71 -7.54
C LYS A 172 36.04 -2.96 -8.87
N SER A 173 37.02 -3.30 -9.71
CA SER A 173 37.19 -2.69 -11.03
C SER A 173 36.03 -3.01 -11.97
N GLU A 174 35.55 -4.25 -11.95
CA GLU A 174 34.40 -4.69 -12.75
C GLU A 174 33.08 -4.15 -12.22
N GLN A 175 32.93 -4.06 -10.90
CA GLN A 175 31.78 -3.40 -10.26
C GLN A 175 31.61 -1.97 -10.78
N ILE A 176 32.70 -1.18 -10.72
CA ILE A 176 32.70 0.22 -11.18
C ILE A 176 32.40 0.30 -12.69
N GLN A 177 32.96 -0.61 -13.47
CA GLN A 177 32.72 -0.63 -14.93
C GLN A 177 31.25 -0.91 -15.25
N MET A 178 30.64 -1.92 -14.62
CA MET A 178 29.22 -2.26 -14.81
C MET A 178 28.29 -1.15 -14.32
N ILE A 179 28.57 -0.57 -13.15
CA ILE A 179 27.79 0.55 -12.62
C ILE A 179 27.85 1.75 -13.58
N ASN A 180 29.03 2.07 -14.11
CA ASN A 180 29.17 3.15 -15.10
C ASN A 180 28.39 2.86 -16.38
N GLN A 181 28.32 1.61 -16.84
CA GLN A 181 27.48 1.21 -17.97
C GLN A 181 26.00 1.41 -17.68
N ILE A 182 25.52 1.00 -16.49
CA ILE A 182 24.15 1.22 -16.06
C ILE A 182 23.82 2.72 -16.04
N ILE A 183 24.68 3.54 -15.45
CA ILE A 183 24.52 5.00 -15.41
C ILE A 183 24.47 5.59 -16.83
N GLN A 184 25.35 5.14 -17.73
CA GLN A 184 25.34 5.62 -19.12
C GLN A 184 24.04 5.24 -19.85
N THR A 185 23.58 4.00 -19.71
CA THR A 185 22.32 3.54 -20.31
C THR A 185 21.13 4.36 -19.80
N GLU A 186 21.10 4.67 -18.50
CA GLU A 186 20.05 5.49 -17.91
C GLU A 186 20.09 6.95 -18.41
N LEU A 187 21.30 7.51 -18.54
CA LEU A 187 21.48 8.84 -19.12
C LEU A 187 21.08 8.92 -20.60
N GLU A 188 21.32 7.85 -21.37
CA GLU A 188 20.86 7.74 -22.76
C GLU A 188 19.35 7.66 -22.84
N ARG A 189 18.71 6.86 -21.96
CA ARG A 189 17.24 6.77 -21.86
C ARG A 189 16.62 8.13 -21.48
N GLU A 190 17.16 8.81 -20.47
CA GLU A 190 16.70 10.17 -20.11
C GLU A 190 16.81 11.14 -21.30
N ARG A 191 17.89 11.05 -22.11
CA ARG A 191 18.05 11.90 -23.30
C ARG A 191 17.03 11.56 -24.39
N GLU A 192 16.79 10.28 -24.64
CA GLU A 192 15.79 9.82 -25.61
C GLU A 192 14.37 10.24 -25.19
N GLU A 193 14.03 10.15 -23.91
CA GLU A 193 12.75 10.61 -23.39
C GLU A 193 12.56 12.11 -23.59
N VAL A 194 13.58 12.91 -23.27
CA VAL A 194 13.57 14.37 -23.49
C VAL A 194 13.45 14.72 -24.97
N GLU A 195 14.16 14.01 -25.84
CA GLU A 195 14.10 14.24 -27.29
C GLU A 195 12.75 13.80 -27.86
N ASN A 196 12.20 12.67 -27.43
CA ASN A 196 10.86 12.23 -27.80
C ASN A 196 9.77 13.21 -27.35
N ASP A 197 9.89 13.76 -26.16
CA ASP A 197 8.98 14.81 -25.68
C ASP A 197 9.13 16.10 -26.49
N ARG A 198 10.34 16.43 -26.89
CA ARG A 198 10.59 17.57 -27.77
C ARG A 198 9.96 17.36 -29.15
N LEU A 199 10.15 16.17 -29.74
CA LEU A 199 9.54 15.80 -31.02
C LEU A 199 8.00 15.78 -30.96
N ARG A 200 7.41 15.25 -29.89
CA ARG A 200 5.95 15.29 -29.65
C ARG A 200 5.44 16.73 -29.59
N ARG A 201 6.14 17.61 -28.87
CA ARG A 201 5.80 19.04 -28.81
C ARG A 201 5.94 19.70 -30.18
N GLN A 202 6.99 19.38 -30.94
CA GLN A 202 7.20 19.93 -32.27
C GLN A 202 6.12 19.46 -33.25
N MET A 203 5.74 18.18 -33.24
CA MET A 203 4.64 17.64 -34.05
C MET A 203 3.29 18.29 -33.71
N SER A 204 3.01 18.55 -32.43
CA SER A 204 1.81 19.27 -32.01
C SER A 204 1.80 20.73 -32.49
N TYR A 205 2.97 21.38 -32.56
CA TYR A 205 3.14 22.73 -33.14
C TYR A 205 2.95 22.74 -34.67
N GLU A 206 3.46 21.74 -35.38
CA GLU A 206 3.34 21.65 -36.85
C GLU A 206 1.94 21.30 -37.31
N SER A 207 1.23 20.41 -36.57
CA SER A 207 -0.18 20.11 -36.85
C SER A 207 -1.09 21.30 -36.58
N GLY A 208 -0.78 22.15 -35.61
CA GLY A 208 -1.48 23.43 -35.37
C GLY A 208 -1.18 24.50 -36.42
N ARG A 209 -0.04 24.42 -37.12
CA ARG A 209 0.40 25.42 -38.10
C ARG A 209 -0.09 25.14 -39.53
N ASN A 210 -0.37 23.89 -39.89
CA ASN A 210 -0.87 23.52 -41.22
C ASN A 210 -2.37 23.72 -41.39
N GLY A 211 -3.11 24.11 -40.35
CA GLY A 211 -4.54 24.46 -40.41
C GLY A 211 -4.84 25.92 -40.76
N GLY A 212 -3.82 26.74 -41.00
CA GLY A 212 -4.02 28.18 -41.13
C GLY A 212 -3.31 28.85 -42.33
N ARG A 213 -3.63 28.47 -43.54
CA ARG A 213 -3.27 29.29 -44.71
C ARG A 213 -4.55 29.61 -45.50
N GLY A 214 -5.16 30.72 -45.17
CA GLY A 214 -6.25 31.34 -45.89
C GLY A 214 -7.17 32.10 -44.92
N GLU A 215 -6.87 33.31 -44.68
CA GLU A 215 -7.63 34.49 -44.97
C GLU A 215 -7.22 35.70 -44.14
N GLN A 216 -7.15 36.72 -44.86
CA GLN A 216 -6.72 38.07 -44.67
C GLN A 216 -7.59 38.83 -43.65
N PHE A 217 -6.94 39.67 -42.88
CA PHE A 217 -7.47 40.79 -42.11
C PHE A 217 -8.90 41.23 -42.39
N GLY A 218 -9.74 41.11 -41.42
CA GLY A 218 -11.05 41.74 -41.33
C GLY A 218 -11.40 41.98 -39.85
N ASN A 219 -11.32 43.24 -39.51
CA ASN A 219 -11.74 43.80 -38.22
C ASN A 219 -13.19 43.37 -37.88
N ASN A 220 -13.45 42.71 -36.74
CA ASN A 220 -14.53 43.08 -35.83
C ASN A 220 -14.65 42.17 -34.60
N THR A 221 -14.49 42.79 -33.50
CA THR A 221 -15.16 42.69 -32.19
C THR A 221 -16.13 41.55 -31.91
N SER A 222 -15.93 41.01 -30.74
CA SER A 222 -16.78 40.32 -29.80
C SER A 222 -16.71 38.79 -29.79
N GLY A 223 -16.16 38.32 -28.69
CA GLY A 223 -16.11 36.91 -28.31
C GLY A 223 -14.87 36.66 -27.50
N GLY A 224 -14.72 37.29 -26.34
CA GLY A 224 -13.56 37.16 -25.46
C GLY A 224 -13.40 35.72 -24.98
N LYS A 225 -12.61 34.93 -25.69
CA LYS A 225 -11.99 33.77 -25.05
C LYS A 225 -10.96 34.29 -24.08
N TRP A 226 -11.23 34.13 -22.82
CA TRP A 226 -10.38 34.56 -21.74
C TRP A 226 -8.94 34.06 -21.96
N TYR A 227 -7.94 34.91 -21.71
CA TYR A 227 -6.51 34.68 -21.93
C TYR A 227 -6.03 33.25 -21.55
N PHE A 228 -6.53 32.73 -20.42
CA PHE A 228 -6.14 31.40 -19.92
C PHE A 228 -6.68 30.22 -20.73
N TYR A 229 -7.65 30.42 -21.60
CA TYR A 229 -8.19 29.39 -22.50
C TYR A 229 -7.58 29.42 -23.91
N ASN A 230 -6.61 30.30 -24.16
CA ASN A 230 -5.88 30.34 -25.42
C ASN A 230 -4.47 29.77 -25.26
N PRO A 231 -4.20 28.53 -25.70
CA PRO A 231 -2.89 27.87 -25.53
C PRO A 231 -1.73 28.64 -26.18
N ALA A 232 -1.97 29.31 -27.30
CA ALA A 232 -0.96 30.11 -28.00
C ALA A 232 -0.55 31.35 -27.19
N THR A 233 -1.51 32.04 -26.62
CA THR A 233 -1.26 33.23 -25.79
C THR A 233 -0.62 32.84 -24.44
N LEU A 234 -1.00 31.70 -23.89
CA LEU A 234 -0.44 31.16 -22.64
C LEU A 234 1.02 30.72 -22.85
N SER A 235 1.31 30.05 -23.96
CA SER A 235 2.67 29.62 -24.35
C SER A 235 3.58 30.82 -24.61
N PHE A 236 3.08 31.84 -25.31
CA PHE A 236 3.83 33.08 -25.52
C PHE A 236 4.10 33.81 -24.21
N GLY A 237 3.09 33.95 -23.35
CA GLY A 237 3.22 34.54 -22.02
C GLY A 237 4.21 33.80 -21.13
N MET A 238 4.23 32.46 -21.20
CA MET A 238 5.15 31.61 -20.45
C MET A 238 6.62 31.74 -20.95
N SER A 239 6.82 31.91 -22.26
CA SER A 239 8.14 32.15 -22.84
C SER A 239 8.69 33.53 -22.47
N GLU A 240 7.86 34.58 -22.53
CA GLU A 240 8.21 35.93 -22.08
C GLU A 240 8.46 35.99 -20.56
N PHE A 241 7.66 35.26 -19.77
CA PHE A 241 7.88 35.15 -18.34
C PHE A 241 9.24 34.50 -18.03
N ARG A 242 9.57 33.38 -18.71
CA ARG A 242 10.88 32.71 -18.52
C ARG A 242 12.05 33.57 -18.95
N LYS A 243 11.90 34.34 -20.01
CA LYS A 243 12.92 35.26 -20.51
C LYS A 243 13.18 36.41 -19.52
N LYS A 244 12.13 36.92 -18.87
CA LYS A 244 12.22 38.06 -17.94
C LYS A 244 12.53 37.65 -16.51
N TRP A 245 12.06 36.47 -16.06
CA TRP A 245 12.09 36.03 -14.67
C TRP A 245 12.81 34.69 -14.43
N GLY A 246 13.29 34.02 -15.48
CA GLY A 246 14.00 32.74 -15.40
C GLY A 246 13.09 31.57 -15.05
N LYS A 247 13.68 30.48 -14.50
CA LYS A 247 12.97 29.25 -14.08
C LYS A 247 12.38 29.37 -12.67
N ARG A 248 11.65 30.43 -12.38
CA ARG A 248 11.02 30.59 -11.05
C ARG A 248 9.79 29.72 -10.93
N LYS A 249 9.62 29.07 -9.77
CA LYS A 249 8.43 28.29 -9.45
C LYS A 249 7.24 29.19 -9.18
N LEU A 250 6.03 28.72 -9.43
CA LEU A 250 4.79 29.36 -9.04
C LEU A 250 4.61 29.15 -7.53
N GLU A 251 4.93 30.18 -6.75
CA GLU A 251 4.86 30.17 -5.29
C GLU A 251 4.53 31.59 -4.80
N ASP A 252 4.03 31.73 -3.60
CA ASP A 252 3.77 33.03 -3.01
C ASP A 252 5.06 33.85 -2.93
N ASP A 253 4.96 35.16 -3.15
CA ASP A 253 6.10 36.09 -3.19
C ASP A 253 7.15 35.77 -4.27
N TRP A 254 6.82 35.08 -5.36
CA TRP A 254 7.73 34.70 -6.45
C TRP A 254 8.51 35.87 -7.07
N ARG A 255 8.06 37.13 -6.87
CA ARG A 255 8.72 38.37 -7.33
C ARG A 255 9.89 38.81 -6.43
N ARG A 256 9.97 38.32 -5.19
CA ARG A 256 11.00 38.74 -4.24
C ARG A 256 12.28 37.95 -4.44
N LYS A 257 13.42 38.66 -4.46
CA LYS A 257 14.76 38.06 -4.61
C LYS A 257 15.29 37.48 -3.30
N ASP A 258 14.92 38.09 -2.16
CA ASP A 258 15.30 37.64 -0.83
C ASP A 258 14.05 37.26 -0.03
N LYS A 259 13.94 35.98 0.25
CA LYS A 259 12.86 35.39 1.05
C LYS A 259 13.31 35.15 2.50
N LYS A 260 14.09 36.06 3.08
CA LYS A 260 14.40 35.97 4.50
C LYS A 260 13.24 36.52 5.31
N ILE A 261 12.74 35.67 6.22
CA ILE A 261 11.82 35.92 7.33
C ILE A 261 10.33 35.82 6.95
N SER A 262 9.78 34.65 7.11
CA SER A 262 8.63 34.49 7.99
C SER A 262 8.48 32.95 8.23
N ASN A 263 8.63 32.57 9.49
CA ASN A 263 8.40 31.21 9.98
C ASN A 263 6.96 30.79 9.69
N SER A 264 6.79 29.76 8.91
CA SER A 264 5.86 28.65 9.07
C SER A 264 5.76 27.87 7.77
N PHE A 265 5.85 26.57 7.89
CA PHE A 265 5.73 25.54 6.84
C PHE A 265 6.96 25.29 5.95
N GLU A 266 8.03 24.76 6.55
CA GLU A 266 9.08 24.00 5.88
C GLU A 266 8.70 22.50 5.80
N ILE A 267 7.62 22.13 5.11
CA ILE A 267 7.35 20.71 4.84
C ILE A 267 7.50 20.38 3.35
N ASP A 268 7.26 21.33 2.43
CA ASP A 268 7.36 21.08 0.99
C ASP A 268 8.76 21.20 0.39
N SER A 269 9.74 21.79 1.11
CA SER A 269 11.10 21.92 0.59
C SER A 269 11.94 20.65 0.76
N ILE A 270 11.64 19.83 1.77
CA ILE A 270 12.39 18.59 2.04
C ILE A 270 12.13 17.54 0.95
N ALA A 271 10.88 17.40 0.48
CA ALA A 271 10.56 16.45 -0.59
C ALA A 271 11.19 16.84 -1.94
N ALA A 272 11.19 18.13 -2.30
CA ALA A 272 11.78 18.60 -3.56
C ALA A 272 13.32 18.56 -3.55
N ASP A 273 13.95 18.87 -2.40
CA ASP A 273 15.39 18.76 -2.24
C ASP A 273 15.84 17.28 -2.10
N SER A 274 15.03 16.43 -1.48
CA SER A 274 15.26 14.98 -1.42
C SER A 274 15.24 14.36 -2.80
N ILE A 275 14.22 14.64 -3.63
CA ILE A 275 14.14 14.16 -5.02
C ILE A 275 15.28 14.70 -5.88
N ALA A 276 15.64 15.99 -5.73
CA ALA A 276 16.77 16.58 -6.46
C ALA A 276 18.13 16.05 -5.97
N THR A 277 18.23 15.66 -4.70
CA THR A 277 19.41 15.05 -4.11
C THR A 277 19.52 13.58 -4.51
N GLU A 278 18.41 12.83 -4.53
CA GLU A 278 18.36 11.46 -5.03
C GLU A 278 18.72 11.38 -6.52
N THR A 279 18.21 12.26 -7.37
CA THR A 279 18.53 12.28 -8.79
C THR A 279 19.99 12.67 -9.06
N LYS A 280 20.61 13.51 -8.24
CA LYS A 280 22.05 13.77 -8.30
C LYS A 280 22.88 12.56 -7.84
N ASN A 281 22.41 11.85 -6.80
CA ASN A 281 23.08 10.68 -6.28
C ASN A 281 23.06 9.48 -7.26
N LYS A 282 21.99 9.28 -8.01
CA LYS A 282 21.88 8.21 -9.02
C LYS A 282 22.88 8.32 -10.18
N LYS A 283 23.54 9.45 -10.36
CA LYS A 283 24.62 9.66 -11.36
C LYS A 283 26.02 9.44 -10.79
N ASP A 284 26.13 9.21 -9.47
CA ASP A 284 27.38 8.91 -8.79
C ASP A 284 27.53 7.38 -8.61
N PRO A 285 28.61 6.76 -9.11
CA PRO A 285 28.88 5.34 -8.90
C PRO A 285 28.89 4.92 -7.42
N ASN A 286 29.28 5.82 -6.51
CA ASN A 286 29.29 5.56 -5.08
C ASN A 286 27.87 5.34 -4.50
N TYR A 287 26.83 5.88 -5.11
CA TYR A 287 25.47 5.62 -4.72
C TYR A 287 25.11 4.14 -4.87
N TYR A 288 25.50 3.52 -5.97
CA TYR A 288 25.27 2.10 -6.24
C TYR A 288 26.19 1.20 -5.42
N LEU A 289 27.47 1.59 -5.27
CA LEU A 289 28.43 0.82 -4.47
C LEU A 289 28.03 0.68 -3.01
N LYS A 290 27.39 1.68 -2.43
CA LYS A 290 26.86 1.63 -1.05
C LYS A 290 25.68 0.67 -0.86
N GLN A 291 25.01 0.30 -1.93
CA GLN A 291 23.86 -0.62 -1.89
C GLN A 291 24.29 -2.08 -2.07
N LEU A 292 25.55 -2.33 -2.45
CA LEU A 292 26.06 -3.69 -2.63
C LEU A 292 26.27 -4.36 -1.28
N PRO A 293 25.73 -5.58 -1.07
CA PRO A 293 25.99 -6.34 0.15
C PRO A 293 27.48 -6.63 0.29
N SER A 294 28.07 -6.23 1.41
CA SER A 294 29.50 -6.31 1.71
C SER A 294 29.82 -7.27 2.86
N SER A 295 28.85 -7.57 3.71
CA SER A 295 28.96 -8.51 4.85
C SER A 295 28.03 -9.70 4.68
N GLU A 296 28.29 -10.78 5.40
CA GLU A 296 27.45 -11.98 5.41
C GLU A 296 26.02 -11.64 5.89
N GLU A 297 25.89 -10.73 6.84
CA GLU A 297 24.60 -10.25 7.34
C GLU A 297 23.79 -9.51 6.25
N GLU A 298 24.46 -8.67 5.45
CA GLU A 298 23.80 -7.96 4.35
C GLU A 298 23.37 -8.92 3.21
N PHE A 299 24.16 -9.97 2.92
CA PHE A 299 23.75 -11.03 2.01
C PHE A 299 22.55 -11.80 2.56
N LEU A 300 22.51 -12.13 3.85
CA LEU A 300 21.38 -12.79 4.48
C LEU A 300 20.11 -11.94 4.44
N LEU A 301 20.24 -10.63 4.67
CA LEU A 301 19.14 -9.69 4.53
C LEU A 301 18.63 -9.60 3.10
N SER A 302 19.54 -9.58 2.11
CA SER A 302 19.19 -9.63 0.69
C SER A 302 18.45 -10.92 0.33
N ASP A 303 18.92 -12.07 0.83
CA ASP A 303 18.26 -13.37 0.64
C ASP A 303 16.86 -13.41 1.29
N THR A 304 16.70 -12.79 2.45
CA THR A 304 15.39 -12.68 3.10
C THR A 304 14.40 -11.90 2.25
N ARG A 305 14.81 -10.75 1.70
CA ARG A 305 13.98 -9.97 0.77
C ARG A 305 13.59 -10.77 -0.49
N ILE A 306 14.52 -11.56 -1.03
CA ILE A 306 14.24 -12.43 -2.18
C ILE A 306 13.23 -13.52 -1.81
N LYS A 307 13.37 -14.14 -0.64
CA LYS A 307 12.46 -15.19 -0.16
C LYS A 307 11.04 -14.66 0.00
N GLU A 308 10.90 -13.54 0.67
CA GLU A 308 9.61 -12.86 0.86
C GLU A 308 8.98 -12.46 -0.48
N ALA A 309 9.73 -11.81 -1.36
CA ALA A 309 9.24 -11.39 -2.65
C ALA A 309 8.82 -12.56 -3.55
N LEU A 310 9.61 -13.67 -3.61
CA LEU A 310 9.22 -14.88 -4.34
C LEU A 310 7.97 -15.53 -3.78
N TYR A 311 7.81 -15.52 -2.47
CA TYR A 311 6.61 -16.01 -1.81
C TYR A 311 5.39 -15.17 -2.20
N GLN A 312 5.48 -13.85 -2.11
CA GLN A 312 4.39 -12.94 -2.50
C GLN A 312 4.02 -13.09 -3.97
N VAL A 313 5.01 -13.15 -4.88
CA VAL A 313 4.77 -13.43 -6.31
C VAL A 313 3.99 -14.74 -6.49
N GLY A 314 4.35 -15.79 -5.76
CA GLY A 314 3.64 -17.07 -5.80
C GLY A 314 2.19 -16.96 -5.35
N ILE A 315 1.92 -16.24 -4.26
CA ILE A 315 0.57 -16.00 -3.73
C ILE A 315 -0.26 -15.14 -4.71
N ILE A 316 0.28 -14.04 -5.22
CA ILE A 316 -0.42 -13.15 -6.17
C ILE A 316 -0.83 -13.94 -7.43
N TYR A 317 0.07 -14.76 -8.00
CA TYR A 317 -0.26 -15.60 -9.14
C TYR A 317 -1.37 -16.61 -8.83
N LYS A 318 -1.36 -17.20 -7.63
CA LYS A 318 -2.37 -18.19 -7.22
C LYS A 318 -3.72 -17.54 -6.96
N GLU A 319 -3.77 -16.60 -6.02
CA GLU A 319 -5.03 -16.16 -5.42
C GLU A 319 -5.68 -15.03 -6.20
N GLN A 320 -4.89 -14.10 -6.73
CA GLN A 320 -5.42 -12.90 -7.39
C GLN A 320 -5.51 -13.07 -8.92
N LEU A 321 -4.54 -13.79 -9.53
CA LEU A 321 -4.49 -13.97 -10.98
C LEU A 321 -4.97 -15.36 -11.44
N GLN A 322 -5.08 -16.34 -10.53
CA GLN A 322 -5.43 -17.74 -10.83
C GLN A 322 -4.49 -18.41 -11.86
N GLU A 323 -3.24 -17.97 -11.89
CA GLU A 323 -2.17 -18.43 -12.78
C GLU A 323 -1.34 -19.52 -12.09
N PHE A 324 -1.95 -20.70 -11.86
CA PHE A 324 -1.34 -21.79 -11.10
C PHE A 324 0.04 -22.20 -11.60
N THR A 325 0.25 -22.24 -12.92
CA THR A 325 1.56 -22.61 -13.50
C THR A 325 2.65 -21.61 -13.12
N ARG A 326 2.34 -20.31 -13.13
CA ARG A 326 3.30 -19.25 -12.75
C ARG A 326 3.55 -19.27 -11.25
N SER A 327 2.52 -19.50 -10.45
CA SER A 327 2.63 -19.69 -9.01
C SER A 327 3.53 -20.88 -8.66
N ILE A 328 3.34 -22.04 -9.31
CA ILE A 328 4.21 -23.22 -9.14
C ILE A 328 5.66 -22.88 -9.48
N ASN A 329 5.91 -22.14 -10.57
CA ASN A 329 7.25 -21.74 -10.96
C ASN A 329 7.91 -20.82 -9.92
N ALA A 330 7.17 -19.86 -9.36
CA ALA A 330 7.66 -18.96 -8.30
C ALA A 330 8.03 -19.73 -7.04
N PHE A 331 7.15 -20.61 -6.54
CA PHE A 331 7.44 -21.44 -5.37
C PHE A 331 8.53 -22.48 -5.63
N THR A 332 8.62 -23.02 -6.85
CA THR A 332 9.72 -23.92 -7.23
C THR A 332 11.06 -23.17 -7.23
N SER A 333 11.08 -21.94 -7.73
CA SER A 333 12.27 -21.09 -7.66
C SER A 333 12.67 -20.82 -6.22
N LEU A 334 11.72 -20.49 -5.36
CA LEU A 334 11.93 -20.27 -3.93
C LEU A 334 12.53 -21.52 -3.24
N TYR A 335 11.94 -22.68 -3.46
CA TYR A 335 12.43 -23.94 -2.90
C TYR A 335 13.84 -24.30 -3.39
N ASN A 336 14.10 -24.18 -4.69
CA ASN A 336 15.39 -24.54 -5.27
C ASN A 336 16.53 -23.62 -4.83
N ARG A 337 16.23 -22.35 -4.60
CA ARG A 337 17.22 -21.37 -4.12
C ARG A 337 17.52 -21.54 -2.63
N PHE A 338 16.51 -21.88 -1.82
CA PHE A 338 16.62 -21.96 -0.36
C PHE A 338 16.08 -23.30 0.20
N PRO A 339 16.64 -24.45 -0.23
CA PRO A 339 16.09 -25.76 0.12
C PRO A 339 16.26 -26.15 1.59
N SER A 340 17.17 -25.48 2.31
CA SER A 340 17.44 -25.71 3.74
C SER A 340 16.76 -24.67 4.64
N ASP A 341 15.99 -23.76 4.09
CA ASP A 341 15.25 -22.79 4.88
C ASP A 341 14.11 -23.46 5.65
N GLU A 342 14.10 -23.33 6.96
CA GLU A 342 13.14 -24.03 7.82
C GLU A 342 11.70 -23.53 7.68
N GLN A 343 11.53 -22.27 7.25
CA GLN A 343 10.23 -21.65 7.04
C GLN A 343 9.77 -21.74 5.58
N PHE A 344 10.57 -21.21 4.65
CA PHE A 344 10.15 -21.02 3.27
C PHE A 344 10.23 -22.31 2.42
N ALA A 345 11.14 -23.25 2.73
CA ALA A 345 11.22 -24.48 1.96
C ALA A 345 9.96 -25.37 2.12
N PRO A 346 9.52 -25.70 3.35
CA PRO A 346 8.31 -26.50 3.53
C PRO A 346 7.05 -25.73 3.10
N LEU A 347 6.99 -24.41 3.30
CA LEU A 347 5.89 -23.55 2.84
C LEU A 347 5.77 -23.55 1.31
N SER A 348 6.91 -23.48 0.59
CA SER A 348 6.93 -23.58 -0.87
C SER A 348 6.39 -24.93 -1.36
N CYS A 349 6.88 -26.04 -0.80
CA CYS A 349 6.38 -27.37 -1.13
C CYS A 349 4.86 -27.49 -0.90
N TYR A 350 4.36 -26.96 0.20
CA TYR A 350 2.93 -26.98 0.52
C TYR A 350 2.10 -26.21 -0.51
N ASN A 351 2.53 -25.00 -0.88
CA ASN A 351 1.84 -24.20 -1.90
C ASN A 351 1.91 -24.85 -3.31
N ILE A 352 3.04 -25.46 -3.68
CA ILE A 352 3.14 -26.23 -4.93
C ILE A 352 2.15 -27.40 -4.91
N TYR A 353 2.05 -28.12 -3.79
CA TYR A 353 1.08 -29.21 -3.61
C TYR A 353 -0.36 -28.70 -3.79
N LEU A 354 -0.73 -27.61 -3.14
CA LEU A 354 -2.07 -27.02 -3.26
C LEU A 354 -2.37 -26.61 -4.71
N ASN A 355 -1.43 -25.94 -5.38
CA ASN A 355 -1.59 -25.50 -6.77
C ASN A 355 -1.80 -26.68 -7.73
N HIS A 356 -1.03 -27.77 -7.57
CA HIS A 356 -1.24 -28.98 -8.37
C HIS A 356 -2.60 -29.63 -8.09
N THR A 357 -3.03 -29.65 -6.82
CA THR A 357 -4.33 -30.19 -6.43
C THR A 357 -5.47 -29.38 -7.04
N GLU A 358 -5.42 -28.07 -6.98
CA GLU A 358 -6.43 -27.16 -7.53
C GLU A 358 -6.46 -27.21 -9.07
N ASN A 359 -5.29 -27.38 -9.71
CA ASN A 359 -5.15 -27.47 -11.17
C ASN A 359 -5.36 -28.88 -11.73
N GLY A 360 -5.75 -29.86 -10.89
CA GLY A 360 -6.04 -31.24 -11.32
C GLY A 360 -4.82 -32.15 -11.54
N GLY A 361 -3.61 -31.69 -11.16
CA GLY A 361 -2.35 -32.45 -11.27
C GLY A 361 -2.11 -33.38 -10.10
N ASN A 362 -2.95 -34.42 -9.96
CA ASN A 362 -2.92 -35.36 -8.81
C ASN A 362 -1.59 -36.13 -8.66
N THR A 363 -0.92 -36.45 -9.75
CA THR A 363 0.35 -37.18 -9.74
C THR A 363 1.48 -36.31 -9.24
N GLU A 364 1.56 -35.07 -9.73
CA GLU A 364 2.53 -34.04 -9.34
C GLU A 364 2.31 -33.64 -7.87
N ALA A 365 1.05 -33.43 -7.48
CA ALA A 365 0.68 -33.16 -6.09
C ALA A 365 1.18 -34.27 -5.15
N LYS A 366 0.98 -35.53 -5.49
CA LYS A 366 1.46 -36.67 -4.70
C LYS A 366 2.99 -36.65 -4.55
N THR A 367 3.71 -36.39 -5.64
CA THR A 367 5.17 -36.33 -5.65
C THR A 367 5.70 -35.21 -4.71
N ILE A 368 5.09 -34.03 -4.74
CA ILE A 368 5.45 -32.91 -3.90
C ILE A 368 5.10 -33.18 -2.43
N LYS A 369 3.93 -33.83 -2.18
CA LYS A 369 3.58 -34.26 -0.82
C LYS A 369 4.63 -35.22 -0.25
N GLU A 370 5.05 -36.23 -1.01
CA GLU A 370 6.10 -37.17 -0.59
C GLU A 370 7.44 -36.44 -0.33
N LEU A 371 7.80 -35.48 -1.18
CA LEU A 371 8.98 -34.64 -0.98
C LEU A 371 8.93 -33.85 0.34
N LEU A 372 7.80 -33.18 0.62
CA LEU A 372 7.59 -32.41 1.84
C LEU A 372 7.69 -33.31 3.09
N LEU A 373 7.00 -34.44 3.09
CA LEU A 373 7.01 -35.37 4.22
C LEU A 373 8.41 -35.99 4.47
N LYS A 374 9.19 -36.20 3.40
CA LYS A 374 10.54 -36.77 3.51
C LYS A 374 11.57 -35.75 3.94
N LYS A 375 11.51 -34.51 3.44
CA LYS A 375 12.54 -33.49 3.66
C LYS A 375 12.26 -32.62 4.88
N HIS A 376 10.99 -32.36 5.19
CA HIS A 376 10.55 -31.48 6.26
C HIS A 376 9.46 -32.12 7.12
N PRO A 377 9.68 -33.32 7.69
CA PRO A 377 8.63 -34.09 8.38
C PRO A 377 8.06 -33.37 9.61
N ASN A 378 8.87 -32.55 10.27
CA ASN A 378 8.49 -31.81 11.48
C ASN A 378 7.85 -30.44 11.17
N SER A 379 7.77 -30.03 9.92
CA SER A 379 7.14 -28.75 9.58
C SER A 379 5.63 -28.80 9.81
N ILE A 380 5.04 -27.67 10.19
CA ILE A 380 3.60 -27.48 10.33
C ILE A 380 2.87 -27.95 9.07
N TYR A 381 3.41 -27.64 7.90
CA TYR A 381 2.83 -27.98 6.60
C TYR A 381 2.80 -29.49 6.33
N ALA A 382 3.84 -30.22 6.76
CA ALA A 382 3.83 -31.68 6.68
C ALA A 382 2.78 -32.27 7.63
N GLN A 383 2.67 -31.74 8.85
CA GLN A 383 1.67 -32.19 9.82
C GLN A 383 0.24 -31.93 9.32
N MET A 384 -0.03 -30.77 8.69
CA MET A 384 -1.33 -30.48 8.08
C MET A 384 -1.71 -31.46 6.95
N LEU A 385 -0.72 -32.00 6.21
CA LEU A 385 -0.97 -33.01 5.18
C LEU A 385 -1.16 -34.42 5.71
N ILE A 386 -0.64 -34.71 6.93
CA ILE A 386 -0.82 -35.99 7.63
C ILE A 386 -2.16 -35.99 8.36
N ASN A 387 -2.44 -34.92 9.10
CA ASN A 387 -3.65 -34.77 9.91
C ASN A 387 -4.45 -33.55 9.43
N PRO A 388 -5.59 -33.73 8.74
CA PRO A 388 -6.42 -32.62 8.27
C PRO A 388 -6.94 -31.71 9.39
N ASP A 389 -7.09 -32.25 10.60
CA ASP A 389 -7.60 -31.52 11.78
C ASP A 389 -6.49 -30.84 12.59
N PHE A 390 -5.22 -31.00 12.19
CA PHE A 390 -4.05 -30.47 12.90
C PHE A 390 -4.16 -28.98 13.21
N LYS A 391 -4.62 -28.18 12.24
CA LYS A 391 -4.79 -26.73 12.42
C LYS A 391 -5.85 -26.43 13.49
N LEU A 392 -6.95 -27.16 13.48
CA LEU A 392 -8.02 -27.01 14.47
C LEU A 392 -7.56 -27.45 15.86
N GLU A 393 -6.84 -28.57 15.95
CA GLU A 393 -6.25 -29.06 17.19
C GLU A 393 -5.22 -28.08 17.76
N ALA A 394 -4.37 -27.51 16.91
CA ALA A 394 -3.39 -26.50 17.31
C ALA A 394 -4.06 -25.22 17.86
N VAL A 395 -5.09 -24.71 17.16
CA VAL A 395 -5.87 -23.55 17.60
C VAL A 395 -6.59 -23.84 18.93
N ASN A 396 -7.21 -25.01 19.07
CA ASN A 396 -7.86 -25.42 20.31
C ASN A 396 -6.87 -25.57 21.48
N LYS A 397 -5.67 -26.08 21.19
CA LYS A 397 -4.59 -26.19 22.19
C LYS A 397 -4.15 -24.80 22.65
N LEU A 398 -3.87 -23.87 21.74
CA LEU A 398 -3.49 -22.50 22.07
C LEU A 398 -4.57 -21.78 22.87
N ALA A 399 -5.84 -21.89 22.45
CA ALA A 399 -6.95 -21.32 23.17
C ALA A 399 -7.12 -21.87 24.59
N LYS A 400 -6.84 -23.16 24.79
CA LYS A 400 -6.83 -23.79 26.11
C LYS A 400 -5.67 -23.27 26.97
N GLU A 401 -4.46 -23.21 26.42
CA GLU A 401 -3.28 -22.69 27.10
C GLU A 401 -3.46 -21.22 27.50
N GLU A 402 -4.07 -20.41 26.63
CA GLU A 402 -4.41 -19.03 26.95
C GLU A 402 -5.41 -18.93 28.10
N LEU A 403 -6.45 -19.75 28.09
CA LEU A 403 -7.45 -19.77 29.17
C LEU A 403 -6.83 -20.17 30.52
N GLU A 404 -5.93 -21.18 30.50
CA GLU A 404 -5.20 -21.60 31.69
C GLU A 404 -4.29 -20.48 32.20
N TYR A 405 -3.54 -19.80 31.32
CA TYR A 405 -2.72 -18.66 31.69
C TYR A 405 -3.56 -17.52 32.28
N ARG A 406 -4.68 -17.18 31.65
CA ARG A 406 -5.61 -16.14 32.14
C ARG A 406 -6.10 -16.45 33.56
N GLY A 407 -6.43 -17.71 33.84
CA GLY A 407 -6.83 -18.12 35.19
C GLY A 407 -5.71 -17.97 36.23
N VAL A 408 -4.45 -18.17 35.85
CA VAL A 408 -3.30 -17.93 36.76
C VAL A 408 -3.04 -16.42 36.93
N TYR A 409 -3.17 -15.65 35.86
CA TYR A 409 -3.05 -14.19 35.92
C TYR A 409 -4.13 -13.55 36.80
N GLU A 410 -5.37 -14.06 36.78
CA GLU A 410 -6.46 -13.61 37.66
C GLU A 410 -6.10 -13.85 39.14
N LEU A 411 -5.51 -14.98 39.47
CA LEU A 411 -5.03 -15.23 40.84
C LEU A 411 -3.96 -14.23 41.26
N TYR A 412 -3.03 -13.90 40.38
CA TYR A 412 -2.03 -12.88 40.63
C TYR A 412 -2.67 -11.51 40.87
N SER A 413 -3.64 -11.11 40.03
CA SER A 413 -4.35 -9.83 40.17
C SER A 413 -5.16 -9.71 41.46
N GLN A 414 -5.55 -10.85 42.02
CA GLN A 414 -6.22 -10.95 43.33
C GLN A 414 -5.23 -11.03 44.52
N ASN A 415 -3.94 -10.84 44.26
CA ASN A 415 -2.85 -10.96 45.24
C ASN A 415 -2.71 -12.38 45.85
N ASN A 416 -3.17 -13.41 45.16
CA ASN A 416 -3.15 -14.79 45.62
C ASN A 416 -1.83 -15.49 45.24
N TYR A 417 -0.72 -14.84 45.60
CA TYR A 417 0.64 -15.20 45.17
C TYR A 417 1.03 -16.64 45.50
N GLN A 418 0.55 -17.18 46.63
CA GLN A 418 0.83 -18.56 47.04
C GLN A 418 0.27 -19.57 46.04
N GLU A 419 -0.92 -19.32 45.54
CA GLU A 419 -1.60 -20.20 44.59
C GLU A 419 -1.01 -20.06 43.17
N VAL A 420 -0.59 -18.85 42.78
CA VAL A 420 0.18 -18.61 41.54
C VAL A 420 1.45 -19.43 41.54
N ILE A 421 2.25 -19.36 42.62
CA ILE A 421 3.51 -20.13 42.76
C ILE A 421 3.22 -21.63 42.69
N ALA A 422 2.17 -22.12 43.37
CA ALA A 422 1.81 -23.54 43.36
C ALA A 422 1.42 -24.04 41.98
N LYS A 423 0.56 -23.29 41.27
CA LYS A 423 0.09 -23.65 39.92
C LYS A 423 1.21 -23.57 38.89
N THR A 424 2.11 -22.62 39.00
CA THR A 424 3.22 -22.43 38.04
C THR A 424 4.42 -23.36 38.26
N ASN A 425 4.50 -24.11 39.37
CA ASN A 425 5.57 -25.05 39.64
C ASN A 425 5.58 -26.28 38.72
N SER A 426 4.46 -26.67 38.16
CA SER A 426 4.31 -27.89 37.33
C SER A 426 4.14 -27.59 35.84
N ILE A 427 4.45 -26.37 35.41
CA ILE A 427 4.24 -25.99 34.01
C ILE A 427 5.34 -26.55 33.13
N VAL A 428 4.91 -27.32 32.14
CA VAL A 428 5.70 -27.90 31.07
C VAL A 428 5.96 -26.85 29.99
N GLU A 429 7.00 -27.02 29.17
CA GLU A 429 7.29 -26.19 27.99
C GLU A 429 6.07 -26.00 27.10
N ASN A 430 5.55 -24.75 27.04
CA ASN A 430 4.49 -24.31 26.18
C ASN A 430 4.71 -22.85 25.75
N GLU A 431 3.85 -22.32 24.87
CA GLU A 431 3.92 -20.95 24.36
C GLU A 431 3.90 -19.87 25.47
N TYR A 432 3.32 -20.16 26.62
CA TYR A 432 3.19 -19.25 27.76
C TYR A 432 4.27 -19.45 28.85
N GLN A 433 5.28 -20.29 28.61
CA GLN A 433 6.29 -20.65 29.63
C GLN A 433 6.96 -19.42 30.25
N SER A 434 7.47 -18.49 29.44
CA SER A 434 8.12 -17.27 29.94
C SER A 434 7.17 -16.39 30.74
N LYS A 435 5.93 -16.29 30.32
CA LYS A 435 4.88 -15.55 31.04
C LYS A 435 4.55 -16.16 32.38
N TYR A 436 4.47 -17.47 32.47
CA TYR A 436 4.29 -18.17 33.75
C TYR A 436 5.47 -18.01 34.69
N LEU A 437 6.72 -18.15 34.17
CA LEU A 437 7.92 -17.90 34.93
C LEU A 437 7.97 -16.48 35.48
N PHE A 438 7.53 -15.51 34.67
CA PHE A 438 7.47 -14.12 35.08
C PHE A 438 6.43 -13.90 36.19
N LEU A 439 5.21 -14.42 36.05
CA LEU A 439 4.18 -14.36 37.10
C LEU A 439 4.67 -15.00 38.42
N ARG A 440 5.38 -16.10 38.32
CA ARG A 440 5.98 -16.77 39.48
C ARG A 440 7.06 -15.92 40.13
N ALA A 441 7.95 -15.34 39.31
CA ALA A 441 9.01 -14.46 39.80
C ALA A 441 8.46 -13.25 40.55
N ILE A 442 7.53 -12.51 39.94
CA ILE A 442 6.91 -11.35 40.58
C ILE A 442 6.06 -11.73 41.79
N SER A 443 5.49 -12.93 41.83
CA SER A 443 4.78 -13.44 43.02
C SER A 443 5.74 -13.74 44.19
N PHE A 444 6.96 -14.27 43.92
CA PHE A 444 8.00 -14.40 44.95
C PHE A 444 8.45 -13.03 45.44
N LEU A 445 8.66 -12.06 44.53
CA LEU A 445 9.08 -10.72 44.90
C LEU A 445 8.02 -10.00 45.75
N SER A 446 6.72 -10.14 45.41
CA SER A 446 5.62 -9.59 46.19
C SER A 446 5.46 -10.20 47.58
N LYS A 447 6.06 -11.37 47.80
CA LYS A 447 6.17 -12.04 49.12
C LYS A 447 7.48 -11.75 49.85
N GLU A 448 8.28 -10.83 49.32
CA GLU A 448 9.62 -10.50 49.87
C GLU A 448 10.64 -11.66 49.79
N GLU A 449 10.36 -12.68 48.96
CA GLU A 449 11.27 -13.82 48.71
C GLU A 449 12.23 -13.47 47.55
N PHE A 450 13.08 -12.44 47.73
CA PHE A 450 13.87 -11.80 46.67
C PHE A 450 14.85 -12.76 45.99
N GLU A 451 15.51 -13.67 46.73
CA GLU A 451 16.43 -14.65 46.15
C GLU A 451 15.73 -15.58 45.15
N ARG A 452 14.53 -16.07 45.51
CA ARG A 452 13.75 -16.96 44.64
C ARG A 452 13.24 -16.21 43.40
N GLY A 453 12.73 -14.98 43.59
CA GLY A 453 12.32 -14.12 42.48
C GLY A 453 13.43 -13.89 41.48
N SER A 454 14.66 -13.55 41.96
CA SER A 454 15.82 -13.32 41.10
C SER A 454 16.26 -14.58 40.33
N ILE A 455 16.14 -15.77 40.93
CA ILE A 455 16.45 -17.05 40.25
C ILE A 455 15.50 -17.26 39.07
N GLU A 456 14.20 -17.03 39.25
CA GLU A 456 13.22 -17.19 38.17
C GLU A 456 13.41 -16.14 37.07
N ILE A 457 13.70 -14.87 37.40
CA ILE A 457 14.04 -13.82 36.44
C ILE A 457 15.27 -14.22 35.61
N ASN A 458 16.33 -14.70 36.22
CA ASN A 458 17.53 -15.15 35.50
C ASN A 458 17.26 -16.34 34.57
N LYS A 459 16.31 -17.23 34.93
CA LYS A 459 15.88 -18.31 34.01
C LYS A 459 15.20 -17.75 32.75
N ILE A 460 14.33 -16.74 32.88
CA ILE A 460 13.66 -16.12 31.75
C ILE A 460 14.70 -15.49 30.79
N ILE A 461 15.65 -14.73 31.36
CA ILE A 461 16.70 -14.09 30.57
C ILE A 461 17.57 -15.16 29.86
N SER A 462 17.83 -16.31 30.51
CA SER A 462 18.62 -17.40 29.91
C SER A 462 17.85 -18.16 28.80
N LEU A 463 16.52 -18.24 28.88
CA LEU A 463 15.67 -18.88 27.86
C LEU A 463 15.59 -18.04 26.58
N ASN A 464 15.58 -16.72 26.72
CA ASN A 464 15.59 -15.74 25.64
C ASN A 464 14.60 -16.04 24.49
N ASN A 465 13.41 -16.57 24.82
CA ASN A 465 12.40 -17.01 23.86
C ASN A 465 11.18 -16.08 23.73
N ASP A 466 11.12 -14.99 24.53
CA ASP A 466 10.07 -13.97 24.51
C ASP A 466 10.73 -12.61 24.81
N GLU A 467 11.09 -11.87 23.74
CA GLU A 467 11.87 -10.62 23.86
C GLU A 467 11.21 -9.56 24.77
N PRO A 468 9.90 -9.29 24.72
CA PRO A 468 9.23 -8.38 25.66
C PRO A 468 9.37 -8.80 27.12
N ILE A 469 9.17 -10.08 27.41
CA ILE A 469 9.27 -10.63 28.79
C ILE A 469 10.73 -10.62 29.27
N VAL A 470 11.68 -10.88 28.39
CA VAL A 470 13.11 -10.82 28.70
C VAL A 470 13.52 -9.39 29.05
N LYS A 471 13.10 -8.39 28.29
CA LYS A 471 13.36 -6.97 28.58
C LYS A 471 12.79 -6.55 29.94
N GLU A 472 11.53 -6.91 30.20
CA GLU A 472 10.88 -6.61 31.47
C GLU A 472 11.57 -7.32 32.63
N SER A 473 11.97 -8.57 32.44
CA SER A 473 12.77 -9.33 33.42
C SER A 473 14.10 -8.66 33.74
N GLN A 474 14.77 -8.10 32.72
CA GLN A 474 16.03 -7.35 32.94
C GLN A 474 15.77 -6.07 33.74
N HIS A 475 14.70 -5.34 33.48
CA HIS A 475 14.33 -4.14 34.24
C HIS A 475 14.06 -4.48 35.71
N VAL A 476 13.36 -5.60 36.00
CA VAL A 476 13.10 -6.05 37.35
C VAL A 476 14.43 -6.44 38.06
N LEU A 477 15.33 -7.13 37.36
CA LEU A 477 16.64 -7.51 37.92
C LEU A 477 17.51 -6.30 38.23
N ASP A 478 17.52 -5.30 37.34
CA ASP A 478 18.24 -4.05 37.52
C ASP A 478 17.69 -3.24 38.72
N ALA A 479 16.37 -3.23 38.90
CA ALA A 479 15.72 -2.60 40.06
C ALA A 479 16.05 -3.31 41.38
N LEU A 480 16.18 -4.64 41.37
CA LEU A 480 16.58 -5.42 42.53
C LEU A 480 18.05 -5.20 42.92
N ASN A 481 18.93 -5.01 41.91
CA ASN A 481 20.36 -4.80 42.13
C ASN A 481 20.74 -3.37 42.55
N ASP A 482 19.85 -2.39 42.27
CA ASP A 482 20.03 -0.99 42.65
C ASP A 482 18.82 -0.47 43.42
N PRO A 483 18.76 -0.60 44.73
CA PRO A 483 17.66 -0.15 45.60
C PRO A 483 17.37 1.35 45.48
N SER A 484 18.36 2.15 45.09
CA SER A 484 18.15 3.61 44.87
C SER A 484 17.25 3.93 43.66
N LYS A 485 17.19 3.04 42.68
CA LYS A 485 16.25 3.12 41.59
C LYS A 485 14.85 2.68 42.02
N MET A 486 14.76 1.76 42.97
CA MET A 486 13.50 1.30 43.55
C MET A 486 12.87 2.39 44.44
N GLU A 487 13.67 3.13 45.24
CA GLU A 487 13.20 4.29 45.99
C GLU A 487 12.67 5.41 45.08
N LYS A 488 13.37 5.70 43.98
CA LYS A 488 12.87 6.67 42.97
C LYS A 488 11.61 6.20 42.25
N ALA A 489 11.49 4.90 41.93
CA ALA A 489 10.28 4.34 41.36
C ALA A 489 9.11 4.34 42.36
N ASN A 490 9.38 4.06 43.63
CA ASN A 490 8.39 4.14 44.70
C ASN A 490 8.03 5.59 45.08
N GLU A 491 8.97 6.54 45.07
CA GLU A 491 8.65 7.97 45.23
C GLU A 491 7.79 8.51 44.07
N LEU A 492 8.00 8.01 42.84
CA LEU A 492 7.15 8.31 41.69
C LEU A 492 5.77 7.64 41.78
N ALA A 493 5.67 6.42 42.34
CA ALA A 493 4.42 5.72 42.60
C ALA A 493 3.65 6.32 43.79
N LEU A 494 4.35 6.77 44.83
CA LEU A 494 3.79 7.45 46.01
C LEU A 494 3.42 8.92 45.76
N ALA A 495 3.76 9.51 44.62
CA ALA A 495 3.37 10.86 44.25
C ALA A 495 1.87 11.00 43.85
N GLY A 496 1.02 10.12 44.31
CA GLY A 496 -0.44 10.35 44.39
C GLY A 496 -1.25 10.18 43.12
N SER A 497 -0.72 9.57 42.08
CA SER A 497 -1.53 9.22 40.91
C SER A 497 -2.17 7.83 41.10
N PRO A 498 -3.50 7.69 40.95
CA PRO A 498 -4.16 6.39 41.02
C PRO A 498 -3.88 5.50 39.79
N TYR A 499 -3.10 6.02 38.83
CA TYR A 499 -2.82 5.37 37.56
C TYR A 499 -1.43 4.72 37.57
N LEU A 500 -1.34 3.53 36.95
CA LEU A 500 -0.10 2.75 36.85
C LEU A 500 0.29 2.59 35.39
N PHE A 501 1.57 2.80 35.09
CA PHE A 501 2.12 2.47 33.78
C PHE A 501 2.27 0.95 33.66
N ARG A 502 1.72 0.34 32.61
CA ARG A 502 1.73 -1.11 32.38
C ARG A 502 2.05 -1.37 30.92
N SER A 503 3.13 -2.04 30.64
CA SER A 503 3.57 -2.33 29.25
C SER A 503 2.88 -3.55 28.63
N LEU A 504 2.44 -4.50 29.45
CA LEU A 504 1.91 -5.81 29.02
C LEU A 504 0.40 -5.95 29.30
N THR A 505 -0.40 -5.09 28.72
CA THR A 505 -1.86 -5.12 28.86
C THR A 505 -2.51 -4.58 27.59
N GLN A 506 -3.80 -4.82 27.44
CA GLN A 506 -4.57 -4.25 26.36
C GLN A 506 -4.83 -2.75 26.58
N TYR A 507 -4.82 -2.04 25.47
CA TYR A 507 -4.98 -0.59 25.43
C TYR A 507 -6.18 -0.17 24.59
N MET A 508 -6.61 1.05 24.80
CA MET A 508 -7.53 1.77 23.93
C MET A 508 -7.07 3.22 23.78
N VAL A 509 -7.49 3.88 22.71
CA VAL A 509 -7.40 5.33 22.59
C VAL A 509 -8.72 5.95 23.05
N ILE A 510 -8.64 6.94 23.93
CA ILE A 510 -9.77 7.71 24.40
C ILE A 510 -9.69 9.15 23.89
N ILE A 511 -10.83 9.67 23.45
CA ILE A 511 -10.98 11.06 23.01
C ILE A 511 -12.03 11.72 23.87
N ILE A 512 -11.65 12.77 24.56
CA ILE A 512 -12.55 13.54 25.45
C ILE A 512 -12.91 14.84 24.77
N LEU A 513 -14.21 15.11 24.65
CA LEU A 513 -14.78 16.26 23.96
C LEU A 513 -15.85 16.92 24.83
N PRO A 514 -15.87 18.26 24.94
CA PRO A 514 -16.97 18.94 25.63
C PRO A 514 -18.28 18.77 24.86
N LYS A 515 -19.36 18.66 25.61
CA LYS A 515 -20.70 18.48 25.06
C LYS A 515 -21.13 19.72 24.25
N GLY A 516 -21.47 19.51 22.99
CA GLY A 516 -21.90 20.57 22.07
C GLY A 516 -20.78 21.22 21.24
N GLY A 517 -19.53 20.81 21.41
CA GLY A 517 -18.41 21.36 20.65
C GLY A 517 -18.21 20.69 19.29
N VAL A 518 -18.41 19.37 19.21
CA VAL A 518 -18.21 18.54 18.02
C VAL A 518 -19.40 17.60 17.85
N ASP A 519 -19.80 17.36 16.61
CA ASP A 519 -20.77 16.29 16.30
C ASP A 519 -20.11 14.91 16.43
N VAL A 520 -20.40 14.22 17.51
CA VAL A 520 -19.85 12.90 17.84
C VAL A 520 -20.19 11.86 16.76
N THR A 521 -21.36 11.97 16.11
CA THR A 521 -21.78 11.04 15.07
C THR A 521 -20.95 11.23 13.81
N TYR A 522 -20.74 12.48 13.43
CA TYR A 522 -19.89 12.84 12.31
C TYR A 522 -18.41 12.47 12.56
N LEU A 523 -17.90 12.76 13.78
CA LEU A 523 -16.53 12.39 14.14
C LEU A 523 -16.32 10.87 14.12
N LYS A 524 -17.28 10.07 14.57
CA LYS A 524 -17.22 8.60 14.46
C LYS A 524 -17.18 8.13 13.01
N ALA A 525 -17.94 8.74 12.10
CA ALA A 525 -17.90 8.42 10.69
C ALA A 525 -16.51 8.77 10.10
N LEU A 526 -15.97 9.93 10.43
CA LEU A 526 -14.64 10.38 9.99
C LEU A 526 -13.53 9.43 10.48
N ILE A 527 -13.59 8.98 11.75
CA ILE A 527 -12.66 8.00 12.30
C ILE A 527 -12.82 6.63 11.60
N SER A 528 -14.05 6.24 11.27
CA SER A 528 -14.29 5.00 10.52
C SER A 528 -13.70 5.08 9.10
N ASP A 529 -13.83 6.22 8.42
CA ASP A 529 -13.23 6.46 7.11
C ASP A 529 -11.69 6.45 7.20
N TYR A 530 -11.12 7.05 8.25
CA TYR A 530 -9.69 7.00 8.53
C TYR A 530 -9.20 5.55 8.73
N HIS A 531 -9.92 4.73 9.50
CA HIS A 531 -9.57 3.32 9.66
C HIS A 531 -9.63 2.55 8.33
N ALA A 532 -10.62 2.82 7.50
CA ALA A 532 -10.76 2.16 6.20
C ALA A 532 -9.62 2.52 5.22
N ASN A 533 -9.04 3.72 5.35
CA ASN A 533 -7.97 4.19 4.47
C ASN A 533 -6.56 3.80 4.95
N ASP A 534 -6.30 3.88 6.26
CA ASP A 534 -4.96 3.77 6.82
C ASP A 534 -4.72 2.46 7.60
N PHE A 535 -5.80 1.67 7.87
CA PHE A 535 -5.74 0.44 8.66
C PHE A 535 -6.64 -0.65 8.06
N GLU A 536 -6.54 -0.91 6.76
CA GLU A 536 -7.41 -1.85 6.01
C GLU A 536 -7.49 -3.27 6.60
N ASN A 537 -6.43 -3.72 7.28
CA ASN A 537 -6.33 -5.07 7.84
C ASN A 537 -6.70 -5.14 9.34
N GLU A 538 -7.05 -4.04 9.97
CA GLU A 538 -7.37 -3.97 11.39
C GLU A 538 -8.82 -3.59 11.63
N ILE A 539 -9.46 -4.25 12.59
CA ILE A 539 -10.86 -3.97 12.96
C ILE A 539 -10.88 -3.27 14.31
N PHE A 540 -11.11 -1.96 14.30
CA PHE A 540 -11.27 -1.18 15.52
C PHE A 540 -12.73 -0.98 15.87
N GLU A 541 -13.09 -1.25 17.14
CA GLU A 541 -14.42 -0.92 17.67
C GLU A 541 -14.44 0.54 18.13
N ILE A 542 -15.32 1.36 17.54
CA ILE A 542 -15.53 2.75 17.95
C ILE A 542 -16.80 2.85 18.79
N SER A 543 -16.64 3.17 20.06
CA SER A 543 -17.76 3.36 20.99
C SER A 543 -17.75 4.76 21.60
N ALA A 544 -18.91 5.23 22.06
CA ALA A 544 -19.03 6.55 22.67
C ALA A 544 -19.88 6.46 23.94
N LEU A 545 -19.41 7.09 25.01
CA LEU A 545 -20.09 7.19 26.31
C LEU A 545 -20.15 8.65 26.74
N LEU A 546 -20.89 8.93 27.79
CA LEU A 546 -20.88 10.20 28.51
C LEU A 546 -19.89 10.12 29.68
N LEU A 547 -18.95 11.07 29.74
CA LEU A 547 -18.04 11.23 30.86
C LEU A 547 -18.52 12.39 31.73
N GLY A 548 -19.31 12.07 32.75
CA GLY A 548 -19.99 13.07 33.55
C GLY A 548 -21.17 13.72 32.80
N ILE A 549 -21.43 14.98 33.10
CA ILE A 549 -22.54 15.73 32.52
C ILE A 549 -22.09 16.54 31.29
N ASP A 550 -20.82 16.89 31.26
CA ASP A 550 -20.30 17.93 30.36
C ASP A 550 -19.44 17.40 29.20
N ASN A 551 -19.03 16.12 29.21
CA ASN A 551 -18.11 15.59 28.23
C ASN A 551 -18.64 14.34 27.54
N HIS A 552 -18.30 14.19 26.25
CA HIS A 552 -18.35 12.93 25.51
C HIS A 552 -17.00 12.24 25.61
N LEU A 553 -17.00 10.92 25.71
CA LEU A 553 -15.86 10.05 25.70
C LEU A 553 -16.00 9.07 24.55
N LEU A 554 -15.19 9.24 23.51
CA LEU A 554 -15.05 8.25 22.45
C LEU A 554 -13.91 7.29 22.81
N MET A 555 -14.10 6.03 22.48
CA MET A 555 -13.13 4.98 22.73
C MET A 555 -12.91 4.20 21.45
N ILE A 556 -11.65 4.00 21.09
CA ILE A 556 -11.21 3.17 19.97
C ILE A 556 -10.49 1.97 20.58
N LYS A 557 -11.05 0.79 20.40
CA LYS A 557 -10.60 -0.50 20.97
C LYS A 557 -10.22 -1.43 19.83
N THR A 558 -9.36 -2.37 19.99
CA THR A 558 -8.52 -2.81 21.11
C THR A 558 -7.09 -2.88 20.56
N PHE A 559 -6.11 -2.47 21.33
CA PHE A 559 -4.70 -2.59 20.98
C PHE A 559 -4.06 -3.58 21.96
N ASP A 560 -3.29 -4.53 21.45
CA ASP A 560 -2.76 -5.64 22.26
C ASP A 560 -1.58 -5.23 23.14
N ASN A 561 -0.91 -4.13 22.82
CA ASN A 561 0.24 -3.64 23.56
C ASN A 561 0.40 -2.11 23.44
N ILE A 562 1.36 -1.58 24.22
CA ILE A 562 1.67 -0.15 24.27
C ILE A 562 2.24 0.40 22.95
N SER A 563 3.05 -0.38 22.22
CA SER A 563 3.66 0.08 20.97
C SER A 563 2.60 0.35 19.92
N ASP A 564 1.67 -0.57 19.74
CA ASP A 564 0.61 -0.44 18.73
C ASP A 564 -0.31 0.74 19.03
N VAL A 565 -0.71 0.92 20.31
CA VAL A 565 -1.56 2.05 20.67
C VAL A 565 -0.84 3.39 20.54
N MET A 566 0.46 3.45 20.77
CA MET A 566 1.23 4.70 20.64
C MET A 566 1.51 5.05 19.20
N ILE A 567 1.81 4.06 18.34
CA ILE A 567 1.90 4.27 16.88
C ILE A 567 0.57 4.79 16.34
N TYR A 568 -0.53 4.14 16.71
CA TYR A 568 -1.86 4.60 16.32
C TYR A 568 -2.15 6.02 16.83
N HIS A 569 -1.82 6.31 18.09
CA HIS A 569 -2.01 7.64 18.68
C HIS A 569 -1.25 8.72 17.90
N GLU A 570 0.01 8.48 17.56
CA GLU A 570 0.85 9.41 16.79
C GLU A 570 0.28 9.67 15.39
N MET A 571 -0.10 8.62 14.67
CA MET A 571 -0.75 8.73 13.37
C MET A 571 -2.08 9.48 13.47
N PHE A 572 -2.90 9.13 14.45
CA PHE A 572 -4.22 9.73 14.65
C PHE A 572 -4.16 11.24 14.95
N VAL A 573 -3.24 11.67 15.82
CA VAL A 573 -3.08 13.10 16.14
C VAL A 573 -2.31 13.87 15.05
N SER A 574 -1.82 13.21 14.02
CA SER A 574 -1.16 13.81 12.86
C SER A 574 -2.10 13.92 11.65
N ASP A 575 -3.25 13.22 11.65
CA ASP A 575 -4.20 13.28 10.54
C ASP A 575 -4.91 14.63 10.44
N LEU A 576 -4.76 15.31 9.29
CA LEU A 576 -5.26 16.66 9.08
C LEU A 576 -6.79 16.74 9.04
N SER A 577 -7.47 15.69 8.60
CA SER A 577 -8.94 15.65 8.50
C SER A 577 -9.58 15.52 9.88
N ILE A 578 -9.02 14.66 10.71
CA ILE A 578 -9.42 14.45 12.10
C ILE A 578 -9.09 15.67 12.95
N LEU A 579 -7.87 16.22 12.83
CA LEU A 579 -7.46 17.43 13.53
C LEU A 579 -8.35 18.64 13.23
N LYS A 580 -8.75 18.80 11.97
CA LYS A 580 -9.64 19.89 11.57
C LYS A 580 -10.99 19.82 12.29
N GLU A 581 -11.50 18.63 12.55
CA GLU A 581 -12.76 18.44 13.27
C GLU A 581 -12.55 18.58 14.79
N LEU A 582 -11.52 17.96 15.35
CA LEU A 582 -11.18 18.04 16.77
C LEU A 582 -10.87 19.48 17.22
N ASN A 583 -10.14 20.24 16.41
CA ASN A 583 -9.77 21.63 16.72
C ASN A 583 -10.97 22.62 16.77
N LYS A 584 -12.18 22.17 16.46
CA LYS A 584 -13.40 22.97 16.65
C LYS A 584 -13.76 23.16 18.13
N SER A 585 -13.22 22.32 19.01
CA SER A 585 -13.40 22.44 20.45
C SER A 585 -12.16 21.99 21.21
N GLU A 586 -12.10 22.32 22.50
CA GLU A 586 -11.07 21.77 23.38
C GLU A 586 -11.22 20.24 23.44
N HIS A 587 -10.12 19.51 23.24
CA HIS A 587 -10.13 18.06 23.19
C HIS A 587 -8.87 17.48 23.80
N LYS A 588 -8.95 16.20 24.21
CA LYS A 588 -7.79 15.42 24.67
C LYS A 588 -7.85 14.03 24.04
N VAL A 589 -6.74 13.64 23.40
CA VAL A 589 -6.54 12.30 22.84
C VAL A 589 -5.46 11.61 23.64
N MET A 590 -5.73 10.44 24.20
CA MET A 590 -4.82 9.74 25.10
C MET A 590 -4.93 8.23 24.91
N ALA A 591 -3.81 7.54 25.01
CA ALA A 591 -3.80 6.08 25.17
C ALA A 591 -4.05 5.72 26.65
N ILE A 592 -4.82 4.67 26.89
CA ILE A 592 -5.15 4.20 28.24
C ILE A 592 -5.23 2.69 28.27
N SER A 593 -4.64 2.06 29.30
CA SER A 593 -4.80 0.64 29.53
C SER A 593 -6.21 0.34 30.07
N PHE A 594 -6.71 -0.88 29.87
CA PHE A 594 -8.03 -1.27 30.35
C PHE A 594 -8.18 -1.13 31.86
N GLU A 595 -7.11 -1.41 32.63
CA GLU A 595 -7.11 -1.28 34.07
C GLU A 595 -7.15 0.19 34.51
N ASN A 596 -6.32 1.04 33.91
CA ASN A 596 -6.37 2.47 34.19
C ASN A 596 -7.70 3.10 33.78
N PHE A 597 -8.33 2.58 32.71
CA PHE A 597 -9.63 3.04 32.26
C PHE A 597 -10.72 2.84 33.31
N GLN A 598 -10.69 1.72 34.03
CA GLN A 598 -11.67 1.47 35.09
C GLN A 598 -11.58 2.52 36.20
N GLU A 599 -10.37 2.85 36.63
CA GLU A 599 -10.14 3.87 37.66
C GLU A 599 -10.44 5.29 37.13
N PHE A 600 -10.02 5.57 35.88
CA PHE A 600 -10.31 6.82 35.18
C PHE A 600 -11.83 7.07 35.05
N TYR A 601 -12.57 6.06 34.58
CA TYR A 601 -14.02 6.20 34.36
C TYR A 601 -14.80 6.34 35.68
N LYS A 602 -14.32 5.71 36.75
CA LYS A 602 -14.88 5.83 38.12
C LYS A 602 -14.64 7.22 38.70
N ASN A 603 -13.41 7.71 38.61
CA ASN A 603 -13.00 8.97 39.23
C ASN A 603 -13.29 10.20 38.35
N LYS A 604 -13.36 10.00 37.03
CA LYS A 604 -13.57 11.05 36.00
C LYS A 604 -12.49 12.16 36.06
N ASP A 605 -11.30 11.81 36.51
CA ASP A 605 -10.17 12.71 36.66
C ASP A 605 -9.42 12.87 35.33
N VAL A 606 -9.96 13.73 34.46
CA VAL A 606 -9.42 13.99 33.12
C VAL A 606 -8.03 14.62 33.18
N GLU A 607 -7.83 15.59 34.09
CA GLU A 607 -6.56 16.29 34.19
C GLU A 607 -5.46 15.43 34.82
N GLY A 608 -5.80 14.69 35.87
CA GLY A 608 -4.86 13.77 36.51
C GLY A 608 -4.37 12.69 35.55
N TYR A 609 -5.30 12.08 34.75
CA TYR A 609 -4.89 11.10 33.76
C TYR A 609 -4.11 11.73 32.59
N HIS A 610 -4.47 12.92 32.14
CA HIS A 610 -3.73 13.61 31.08
C HIS A 610 -2.29 13.93 31.47
N ASN A 611 -2.09 14.36 32.72
CA ASN A 611 -0.74 14.60 33.25
C ASN A 611 0.05 13.27 33.38
N PHE A 612 -0.62 12.20 33.83
CA PHE A 612 -0.03 10.88 33.86
C PHE A 612 0.35 10.39 32.46
N PHE A 613 -0.53 10.53 31.47
CA PHE A 613 -0.28 10.17 30.08
C PHE A 613 0.92 10.95 29.51
N LYS A 614 0.94 12.26 29.64
CA LYS A 614 2.07 13.08 29.18
C LYS A 614 3.40 12.63 29.77
N LYS A 615 3.42 12.38 31.06
CA LYS A 615 4.64 12.05 31.80
C LYS A 615 5.17 10.65 31.45
N ASN A 616 4.29 9.68 31.22
CA ASN A 616 4.68 8.26 31.12
C ASN A 616 4.64 7.71 29.68
N TYR A 617 3.94 8.38 28.75
CA TYR A 617 3.79 7.90 27.38
C TYR A 617 4.41 8.82 26.33
N LEU A 618 4.41 10.16 26.55
CA LEU A 618 4.94 11.12 25.59
C LEU A 618 6.38 11.59 25.89
N THR A 619 6.95 11.25 27.05
CA THR A 619 8.34 11.63 27.46
C THR A 619 9.34 10.47 27.34
N ILE A 620 8.98 9.39 26.65
CA ILE A 620 9.94 8.32 26.33
C ILE A 620 10.62 8.70 25.01
N GLU A 621 11.70 9.52 25.11
CA GLU A 621 12.74 9.65 24.08
C GLU A 621 13.70 8.49 24.13
#